data_bfc6975265d0a20eee0fcc21374d2c99
#
_entry.id   bfc6975265d0a20eee0fcc21374d2c99
#
_cell.length_a   1.000
_cell.length_b   1.000
_cell.length_c   1.000
_cell.angle_alpha   90.00
_cell.angle_beta   90.00
_cell.angle_gamma   90.00
#
_symmetry.space_group_name_H-M   'P 1'
#
loop_
_entity.id
_entity.type
_entity.pdbx_description
1 polymer ?
#
loop_
_entity_poly.entity_id
_entity_poly.type
_entity_poly.pdbx_seq_one_letter_code
_entity_poly.pdbx_strand_id
1 'polypeptide(L)'
;LRPGVQALSFHVWRWLGTAEIIKNYLAKRAPPPEADALLCSALAILCGESATLHYEPFTLVDQTVEASKRHPQTSPSSNFINACLRRYLREKDVLTQKALTHPVGLWNHPQWWIKRLKTDHPNSWQEILQSNNTHAPLSLRVNTKKMSVAGYLKAYFAINNVANDNIKQTGKFGVSFTKALPIHAVLG
;
A
#
# COMPACT_ATOMS: atom_id res chain seq x y z
N LEU A 1 18.56 -1.01 -0.08
CA LEU A 1 17.69 -0.07 0.66
C LEU A 1 16.48 0.41 -0.17
N ARG A 2 16.65 0.83 -1.45
CA ARG A 2 15.55 1.37 -2.28
C ARG A 2 14.31 0.47 -2.39
N PRO A 3 14.41 -0.84 -2.72
CA PRO A 3 13.22 -1.70 -2.84
C PRO A 3 12.42 -1.80 -1.53
N GLY A 4 13.11 -1.92 -0.38
CA GLY A 4 12.45 -2.00 0.91
C GLY A 4 11.73 -0.70 1.29
N VAL A 5 12.35 0.45 1.07
CA VAL A 5 11.72 1.76 1.31
C VAL A 5 10.49 1.95 0.40
N GLN A 6 10.60 1.57 -0.86
CA GLN A 6 9.48 1.65 -1.80
C GLN A 6 8.32 0.74 -1.39
N ALA A 7 8.61 -0.50 -0.99
CA ALA A 7 7.60 -1.45 -0.52
C ALA A 7 6.87 -0.92 0.73
N LEU A 8 7.62 -0.40 1.72
CA LEU A 8 7.05 0.24 2.91
C LEU A 8 6.18 1.44 2.55
N SER A 9 6.66 2.34 1.69
CA SER A 9 5.92 3.54 1.29
C SER A 9 4.59 3.17 0.62
N PHE A 10 4.60 2.23 -0.32
CA PHE A 10 3.37 1.77 -0.97
C PHE A 10 2.41 1.07 0.00
N HIS A 11 2.94 0.31 0.96
CA HIS A 11 2.11 -0.29 1.98
C HIS A 11 1.45 0.78 2.86
N VAL A 12 2.22 1.77 3.33
CA VAL A 12 1.69 2.88 4.13
C VAL A 12 0.59 3.63 3.37
N TRP A 13 0.81 3.96 2.10
CA TRP A 13 -0.22 4.64 1.29
C TRP A 13 -1.52 3.84 1.17
N ARG A 14 -1.44 2.51 1.04
CA ARG A 14 -2.64 1.66 0.95
C ARG A 14 -3.44 1.58 2.24
N TRP A 15 -2.80 1.74 3.38
CA TRP A 15 -3.42 1.62 4.70
C TRP A 15 -3.51 2.92 5.48
N LEU A 16 -3.16 4.04 4.84
CA LEU A 16 -3.11 5.35 5.48
C LEU A 16 -4.47 5.78 6.03
N GLY A 17 -5.55 5.56 5.29
CA GLY A 17 -6.89 5.92 5.73
C GLY A 17 -7.30 5.22 7.03
N THR A 18 -7.05 3.92 7.15
CA THR A 18 -7.29 3.16 8.37
C THR A 18 -6.41 3.68 9.51
N ALA A 19 -5.12 3.91 9.24
CA ALA A 19 -4.15 4.40 10.22
C ALA A 19 -4.53 5.78 10.77
N GLU A 20 -4.96 6.71 9.93
CA GLU A 20 -5.42 8.05 10.33
C GLU A 20 -6.65 7.99 11.25
N ILE A 21 -7.62 7.14 10.93
CA ILE A 21 -8.81 6.96 11.77
C ILE A 21 -8.41 6.34 13.11
N ILE A 22 -7.55 5.31 13.13
CA ILE A 22 -7.03 4.71 14.37
C ILE A 22 -6.30 5.77 15.21
N LYS A 23 -5.41 6.56 14.59
CA LYS A 23 -4.70 7.66 15.27
C LYS A 23 -5.67 8.62 15.96
N ASN A 24 -6.77 8.98 15.30
CA ASN A 24 -7.77 9.90 15.89
C ASN A 24 -8.43 9.34 17.16
N TYR A 25 -8.52 8.02 17.31
CA TYR A 25 -8.95 7.40 18.57
C TYR A 25 -7.84 7.34 19.62
N LEU A 26 -6.59 7.28 19.22
CA LEU A 26 -5.43 7.20 20.11
C LEU A 26 -5.01 8.57 20.64
N ALA A 27 -5.06 9.59 19.81
CA ALA A 27 -4.58 10.94 20.10
C ALA A 27 -5.74 11.94 20.19
N LYS A 28 -5.93 12.55 21.37
CA LYS A 28 -6.95 13.60 21.57
C LYS A 28 -6.65 14.90 20.83
N ARG A 29 -5.38 15.15 20.54
CA ARG A 29 -4.88 16.33 19.81
C ARG A 29 -3.95 15.85 18.72
N ALA A 30 -3.96 16.51 17.56
CA ALA A 30 -3.03 16.21 16.49
C ALA A 30 -1.59 16.47 16.96
N PRO A 31 -0.69 15.49 16.82
CA PRO A 31 0.72 15.70 17.08
C PRO A 31 1.37 16.62 16.03
N PRO A 32 2.63 17.08 16.23
CA PRO A 32 3.38 17.76 15.20
C PRO A 32 3.43 16.95 13.89
N PRO A 33 3.48 17.58 12.71
CA PRO A 33 3.34 16.91 11.41
C PRO A 33 4.28 15.73 11.20
N GLU A 34 5.54 15.84 11.59
CA GLU A 34 6.53 14.78 11.44
C GLU A 34 6.26 13.59 12.38
N ALA A 35 5.82 13.87 13.60
CA ALA A 35 5.42 12.84 14.55
C ALA A 35 4.11 12.17 14.12
N ASP A 36 3.19 12.94 13.53
CA ASP A 36 1.94 12.44 12.94
C ASP A 36 2.24 11.48 11.79
N ALA A 37 3.09 11.88 10.87
CA ALA A 37 3.49 11.07 9.73
C ALA A 37 4.17 9.76 10.15
N LEU A 38 5.08 9.82 11.14
CA LEU A 38 5.76 8.63 11.67
C LEU A 38 4.78 7.69 12.38
N LEU A 39 3.90 8.23 13.22
CA LEU A 39 2.86 7.45 13.91
C LEU A 39 1.91 6.78 12.92
N CYS A 40 1.38 7.52 11.94
CA CYS A 40 0.50 6.99 10.91
C CYS A 40 1.20 5.91 10.07
N SER A 41 2.48 6.10 9.73
CA SER A 41 3.26 5.10 9.01
C SER A 41 3.39 3.80 9.79
N ALA A 42 3.71 3.87 11.09
CA ALA A 42 3.80 2.69 11.94
C ALA A 42 2.42 2.01 12.11
N LEU A 43 1.36 2.78 12.33
CA LEU A 43 0.00 2.25 12.43
C LEU A 43 -0.44 1.56 11.12
N ALA A 44 -0.13 2.14 9.96
CA ALA A 44 -0.45 1.54 8.66
C ALA A 44 0.24 0.18 8.47
N ILE A 45 1.48 0.03 8.95
CA ILE A 45 2.18 -1.25 8.91
C ILE A 45 1.58 -2.26 9.91
N LEU A 46 1.14 -1.79 11.08
CA LEU A 46 0.55 -2.66 12.12
C LEU A 46 -0.88 -3.11 11.82
N CYS A 47 -1.69 -2.27 11.18
CA CYS A 47 -3.09 -2.58 10.85
C CYS A 47 -3.25 -3.21 9.47
N GLY A 48 -2.28 -2.98 8.57
CA GLY A 48 -2.36 -3.43 7.19
C GLY A 48 -2.02 -4.90 7.03
N GLU A 49 -2.77 -5.56 6.14
CA GLU A 49 -2.45 -6.92 5.71
C GLU A 49 -1.45 -6.88 4.54
N SER A 50 -0.41 -7.69 4.62
CA SER A 50 0.56 -7.82 3.55
C SER A 50 1.11 -9.24 3.47
N ALA A 51 1.09 -9.80 2.28
CA ALA A 51 1.74 -11.09 2.01
C ALA A 51 3.29 -11.00 2.00
N THR A 52 3.84 -9.79 1.92
CA THR A 52 5.28 -9.55 1.71
C THR A 52 5.98 -8.77 2.81
N LEU A 53 5.20 -8.08 3.67
CA LEU A 53 5.74 -7.26 4.75
C LEU A 53 5.24 -7.81 6.09
N HIS A 54 6.05 -8.68 6.69
CA HIS A 54 5.82 -9.17 8.04
C HIS A 54 6.86 -8.58 8.99
N TYR A 55 6.40 -7.76 9.92
CA TYR A 55 7.21 -7.25 11.02
C TYR A 55 6.60 -7.70 12.33
N GLU A 56 7.42 -8.25 13.21
CA GLU A 56 7.00 -8.51 14.57
C GLU A 56 6.53 -7.21 15.24
N PRO A 57 5.30 -7.15 15.77
CA PRO A 57 4.69 -5.90 16.24
C PRO A 57 5.55 -5.15 17.26
N PHE A 58 6.16 -5.87 18.21
CA PHE A 58 7.03 -5.24 19.23
C PHE A 58 8.31 -4.69 18.62
N THR A 59 8.90 -5.39 17.67
CA THR A 59 10.10 -4.92 16.92
C THR A 59 9.76 -3.65 16.14
N LEU A 60 8.59 -3.60 15.48
CA LEU A 60 8.18 -2.42 14.75
C LEU A 60 7.98 -1.21 15.67
N VAL A 61 7.37 -1.41 16.85
CA VAL A 61 7.23 -0.34 17.84
C VAL A 61 8.59 0.17 18.31
N ASP A 62 9.50 -0.73 18.65
CA ASP A 62 10.86 -0.39 19.09
C ASP A 62 11.62 0.41 18.03
N GLN A 63 11.66 -0.09 16.80
CA GLN A 63 12.32 0.58 15.69
C GLN A 63 11.69 1.94 15.35
N THR A 64 10.38 2.08 15.47
CA THR A 64 9.69 3.37 15.28
C THR A 64 10.08 4.37 16.35
N VAL A 65 10.14 3.94 17.61
CA VAL A 65 10.56 4.79 18.73
C VAL A 65 12.03 5.19 18.59
N GLU A 66 12.91 4.27 18.23
CA GLU A 66 14.32 4.57 17.98
C GLU A 66 14.51 5.54 16.78
N ALA A 67 13.74 5.34 15.70
CA ALA A 67 13.72 6.28 14.59
C ALA A 67 13.26 7.67 15.02
N SER A 68 12.22 7.75 15.87
CA SER A 68 11.72 9.04 16.39
C SER A 68 12.76 9.80 17.21
N LYS A 69 13.56 9.11 18.03
CA LYS A 69 14.60 9.72 18.87
C LYS A 69 15.75 10.31 18.03
N ARG A 70 16.03 9.73 16.88
CA ARG A 70 17.15 10.15 16.00
C ARG A 70 16.90 11.44 15.22
N HIS A 71 15.65 11.85 15.10
CA HIS A 71 15.31 13.03 14.31
C HIS A 71 14.82 14.17 15.23
N PRO A 72 15.42 15.38 15.15
CA PRO A 72 15.10 16.49 16.06
C PRO A 72 13.61 16.86 16.13
N GLN A 73 12.89 16.77 15.00
CA GLN A 73 11.48 17.14 14.92
C GLN A 73 10.55 16.08 15.54
N THR A 74 10.96 14.82 15.63
CA THR A 74 10.16 13.74 16.21
C THR A 74 10.58 13.35 17.62
N SER A 75 11.82 13.64 18.01
CA SER A 75 12.40 13.27 19.29
C SER A 75 11.58 13.73 20.50
N PRO A 76 11.03 14.95 20.56
CA PRO A 76 10.16 15.37 21.67
C PRO A 76 8.87 14.55 21.79
N SER A 77 8.44 13.92 20.70
CA SER A 77 7.20 13.11 20.64
C SER A 77 7.43 11.61 20.82
N SER A 78 8.65 11.14 21.08
CA SER A 78 8.98 9.71 21.13
C SER A 78 8.17 8.94 22.18
N ASN A 79 7.98 9.51 23.38
CA ASN A 79 7.18 8.88 24.42
C ASN A 79 5.69 8.82 24.05
N PHE A 80 5.18 9.86 23.40
CA PHE A 80 3.81 9.89 22.88
C PHE A 80 3.60 8.82 21.82
N ILE A 81 4.50 8.72 20.83
CA ILE A 81 4.46 7.68 19.77
C ILE A 81 4.47 6.29 20.39
N ASN A 82 5.38 6.03 21.34
CA ASN A 82 5.44 4.75 22.05
C ASN A 82 4.13 4.43 22.77
N ALA A 83 3.57 5.39 23.50
CA ALA A 83 2.31 5.21 24.22
C ALA A 83 1.15 4.87 23.27
N CYS A 84 1.03 5.58 22.16
CA CYS A 84 0.01 5.34 21.12
C CYS A 84 0.16 3.93 20.51
N LEU A 85 1.36 3.55 20.08
CA LEU A 85 1.60 2.26 19.45
C LEU A 85 1.36 1.09 20.42
N ARG A 86 1.82 1.20 21.67
CA ARG A 86 1.55 0.19 22.70
C ARG A 86 0.06 0.10 23.05
N ARG A 87 -0.66 1.22 23.09
CA ARG A 87 -2.11 1.21 23.28
C ARG A 87 -2.81 0.55 22.11
N TYR A 88 -2.40 0.85 20.87
CA TYR A 88 -2.93 0.18 19.69
C TYR A 88 -2.76 -1.35 19.77
N LEU A 89 -1.57 -1.85 20.14
CA LEU A 89 -1.35 -3.30 20.26
C LEU A 89 -2.26 -3.97 21.30
N ARG A 90 -2.58 -3.28 22.40
CA ARG A 90 -3.49 -3.80 23.41
C ARG A 90 -4.96 -3.79 22.98
N GLU A 91 -5.36 -2.80 22.19
CA GLU A 91 -6.75 -2.55 21.80
C GLU A 91 -6.96 -2.79 20.30
N LYS A 92 -6.08 -3.56 19.65
CA LYS A 92 -5.98 -3.70 18.18
C LYS A 92 -7.33 -3.99 17.54
N ASP A 93 -8.01 -5.03 18.00
CA ASP A 93 -9.26 -5.49 17.37
C ASP A 93 -10.37 -4.44 17.50
N VAL A 94 -10.50 -3.85 18.69
CA VAL A 94 -11.51 -2.82 18.95
C VAL A 94 -11.27 -1.56 18.11
N LEU A 95 -10.02 -1.10 18.05
CA LEU A 95 -9.66 0.11 17.30
C LEU A 95 -9.76 -0.10 15.80
N THR A 96 -9.35 -1.27 15.32
CA THR A 96 -9.47 -1.62 13.91
C THR A 96 -10.94 -1.71 13.49
N GLN A 97 -11.77 -2.41 14.26
CA GLN A 97 -13.21 -2.47 13.98
C GLN A 97 -13.85 -1.08 13.97
N LYS A 98 -13.52 -0.21 14.93
CA LYS A 98 -13.99 1.18 14.91
C LYS A 98 -13.53 1.94 13.66
N ALA A 99 -12.29 1.75 13.22
CA ALA A 99 -11.80 2.40 12.01
C ALA A 99 -12.56 1.94 10.76
N LEU A 100 -12.88 0.65 10.68
CA LEU A 100 -13.64 0.08 9.55
C LEU A 100 -15.10 0.54 9.48
N THR A 101 -15.67 1.10 10.54
CA THR A 101 -17.00 1.75 10.46
C THR A 101 -16.95 3.09 9.75
N HIS A 102 -15.76 3.67 9.56
CA HIS A 102 -15.56 4.95 8.92
C HIS A 102 -15.24 4.76 7.42
N PRO A 103 -15.92 5.45 6.48
CA PRO A 103 -15.67 5.24 5.04
C PRO A 103 -14.21 5.38 4.62
N VAL A 104 -13.48 6.36 5.19
CA VAL A 104 -12.05 6.56 4.90
C VAL A 104 -11.22 5.39 5.44
N GLY A 105 -11.53 4.90 6.64
CA GLY A 105 -10.86 3.75 7.23
C GLY A 105 -11.17 2.43 6.51
N LEU A 106 -12.40 2.25 6.08
CA LEU A 106 -12.82 1.03 5.37
C LEU A 106 -12.20 0.94 3.97
N TRP A 107 -12.22 2.04 3.23
CA TRP A 107 -11.80 2.05 1.82
C TRP A 107 -10.38 2.54 1.59
N ASN A 108 -9.72 3.12 2.60
CA ASN A 108 -8.37 3.70 2.51
C ASN A 108 -8.22 4.75 1.38
N HIS A 109 -9.28 5.51 1.14
CA HIS A 109 -9.31 6.59 0.17
C HIS A 109 -9.91 7.85 0.77
N PRO A 110 -9.53 9.03 0.29
CA PRO A 110 -10.10 10.29 0.76
C PRO A 110 -11.62 10.35 0.54
N GLN A 111 -12.34 10.98 1.46
CA GLN A 111 -13.81 11.08 1.41
C GLN A 111 -14.33 11.68 0.09
N TRP A 112 -13.62 12.68 -0.48
CA TRP A 112 -14.00 13.29 -1.73
C TRP A 112 -13.93 12.31 -2.91
N TRP A 113 -12.91 11.43 -2.93
CA TRP A 113 -12.74 10.41 -3.96
C TRP A 113 -13.83 9.33 -3.88
N ILE A 114 -14.12 8.86 -2.66
CA ILE A 114 -15.22 7.91 -2.42
C ILE A 114 -16.55 8.49 -2.91
N LYS A 115 -16.85 9.77 -2.59
CA LYS A 115 -18.07 10.45 -3.05
C LYS A 115 -18.10 10.54 -4.58
N ARG A 116 -17.00 10.92 -5.20
CA ARG A 116 -16.91 11.06 -6.65
C ARG A 116 -17.17 9.73 -7.36
N LEU A 117 -16.52 8.65 -6.91
CA LEU A 117 -16.72 7.32 -7.49
C LEU A 117 -18.15 6.81 -7.32
N LYS A 118 -18.80 7.07 -6.19
CA LYS A 118 -20.21 6.72 -5.99
C LYS A 118 -21.13 7.40 -7.00
N THR A 119 -20.81 8.62 -7.38
CA THR A 119 -21.59 9.38 -8.39
C THR A 119 -21.31 8.88 -9.80
N ASP A 120 -20.04 8.73 -10.16
CA ASP A 120 -19.62 8.42 -11.52
C ASP A 120 -19.77 6.94 -11.87
N HIS A 121 -19.65 6.03 -10.87
CA HIS A 121 -19.68 4.58 -11.02
C HIS A 121 -20.55 3.91 -9.94
N PRO A 122 -21.87 4.18 -9.89
CA PRO A 122 -22.75 3.74 -8.78
C PRO A 122 -22.77 2.23 -8.56
N ASN A 123 -22.60 1.44 -9.62
CA ASN A 123 -22.64 -0.02 -9.57
C ASN A 123 -21.29 -0.70 -9.31
N SER A 124 -20.16 0.02 -9.42
CA SER A 124 -18.82 -0.58 -9.37
C SER A 124 -17.81 0.20 -8.51
N TRP A 125 -18.23 1.26 -7.83
CA TRP A 125 -17.32 2.09 -7.03
C TRP A 125 -16.56 1.32 -5.95
N GLN A 126 -17.18 0.29 -5.36
CA GLN A 126 -16.54 -0.55 -4.34
C GLN A 126 -15.42 -1.40 -4.93
N GLU A 127 -15.67 -2.05 -6.05
CA GLU A 127 -14.69 -2.84 -6.77
C GLU A 127 -13.50 -2.00 -7.24
N ILE A 128 -13.76 -0.76 -7.68
CA ILE A 128 -12.72 0.19 -8.08
C ILE A 128 -11.82 0.53 -6.87
N LEU A 129 -12.40 0.86 -5.71
CA LEU A 129 -11.63 1.17 -4.51
C LEU A 129 -10.83 -0.03 -3.99
N GLN A 130 -11.43 -1.23 -4.01
CA GLN A 130 -10.73 -2.47 -3.65
C GLN A 130 -9.57 -2.74 -4.61
N SER A 131 -9.79 -2.64 -5.91
CA SER A 131 -8.77 -2.85 -6.93
C SER A 131 -7.60 -1.87 -6.78
N ASN A 132 -7.89 -0.60 -6.46
CA ASN A 132 -6.85 0.41 -6.22
C ASN A 132 -5.92 0.07 -5.05
N ASN A 133 -6.41 -0.66 -4.05
CA ASN A 133 -5.61 -1.07 -2.88
C ASN A 133 -4.85 -2.37 -3.10
N THR A 134 -5.07 -3.07 -4.21
CA THR A 134 -4.31 -4.29 -4.54
C THR A 134 -2.95 -3.96 -5.15
N HIS A 135 -2.09 -4.97 -5.24
CA HIS A 135 -0.83 -4.85 -5.95
C HIS A 135 -1.11 -4.72 -7.46
N ALA A 136 -0.70 -3.62 -8.06
CA ALA A 136 -0.87 -3.43 -9.50
C ALA A 136 -0.05 -4.48 -10.29
N PRO A 137 -0.66 -5.15 -11.30
CA PRO A 137 0.10 -5.99 -12.21
C PRO A 137 1.05 -5.14 -13.05
N LEU A 138 2.19 -5.69 -13.42
CA LEU A 138 3.05 -5.05 -14.42
C LEU A 138 2.37 -5.13 -15.77
N SER A 139 1.95 -3.98 -16.31
CA SER A 139 1.34 -3.89 -17.62
C SER A 139 2.21 -3.07 -18.58
N LEU A 140 2.42 -3.59 -19.76
CA LEU A 140 3.25 -2.99 -20.79
C LEU A 140 2.45 -2.78 -22.08
N ARG A 141 2.79 -1.73 -22.80
CA ARG A 141 2.28 -1.50 -24.16
C ARG A 141 3.32 -1.95 -25.17
N VAL A 142 2.96 -2.91 -26.00
CA VAL A 142 3.82 -3.40 -27.08
C VAL A 142 3.95 -2.32 -28.16
N ASN A 143 5.18 -2.04 -28.60
CA ASN A 143 5.43 -1.15 -29.73
C ASN A 143 5.09 -1.88 -31.04
N THR A 144 3.87 -1.68 -31.52
CA THR A 144 3.36 -2.38 -32.73
C THR A 144 4.01 -1.93 -34.02
N LYS A 145 4.82 -0.87 -34.00
CA LYS A 145 5.71 -0.54 -35.17
C LYS A 145 6.89 -1.50 -35.26
N LYS A 146 7.30 -2.14 -34.17
CA LYS A 146 8.42 -3.10 -34.16
C LYS A 146 7.95 -4.54 -34.26
N MET A 147 6.90 -4.92 -33.51
CA MET A 147 6.34 -6.28 -33.54
C MET A 147 4.89 -6.31 -33.09
N SER A 148 4.13 -7.31 -33.54
CA SER A 148 2.77 -7.54 -33.04
C SER A 148 2.75 -8.03 -31.59
N VAL A 149 1.60 -7.90 -30.91
CA VAL A 149 1.43 -8.44 -29.54
C VAL A 149 1.64 -9.96 -29.50
N ALA A 150 1.13 -10.67 -30.51
CA ALA A 150 1.35 -12.11 -30.64
C ALA A 150 2.84 -12.45 -30.84
N GLY A 151 3.56 -11.66 -31.67
CA GLY A 151 5.00 -11.79 -31.84
C GLY A 151 5.79 -11.56 -30.56
N TYR A 152 5.39 -10.54 -29.77
CA TYR A 152 5.98 -10.25 -28.45
C TYR A 152 5.79 -11.43 -27.49
N LEU A 153 4.57 -11.94 -27.37
CA LEU A 153 4.28 -13.08 -26.49
C LEU A 153 5.10 -14.32 -26.91
N LYS A 154 5.14 -14.64 -28.22
CA LYS A 154 5.93 -15.76 -28.72
C LYS A 154 7.43 -15.61 -28.38
N ALA A 155 8.00 -14.42 -28.61
CA ALA A 155 9.40 -14.13 -28.26
C ALA A 155 9.66 -14.21 -26.76
N TYR A 156 8.75 -13.68 -25.93
CA TYR A 156 8.86 -13.75 -24.49
C TYR A 156 8.89 -15.20 -23.97
N PHE A 157 7.98 -16.05 -24.46
CA PHE A 157 7.95 -17.46 -24.06
C PHE A 157 9.18 -18.24 -24.52
N ALA A 158 9.69 -17.96 -25.72
CA ALA A 158 10.89 -18.61 -26.22
C ALA A 158 12.14 -18.30 -25.41
N ILE A 159 12.28 -17.07 -24.91
CA ILE A 159 13.45 -16.64 -24.13
C ILE A 159 13.38 -17.11 -22.68
N ASN A 160 12.20 -17.06 -22.07
CA ASN A 160 12.08 -17.28 -20.61
C ASN A 160 11.78 -18.74 -20.24
N ASN A 161 11.51 -19.61 -21.19
CA ASN A 161 11.15 -21.02 -20.96
C ASN A 161 10.05 -21.20 -19.88
N VAL A 162 9.13 -20.24 -19.78
CA VAL A 162 8.13 -20.13 -18.72
C VAL A 162 6.76 -20.55 -19.24
N ALA A 163 5.99 -21.27 -18.42
CA ALA A 163 4.62 -21.61 -18.72
C ALA A 163 3.77 -20.35 -19.00
N ASN A 164 2.78 -20.49 -19.89
CA ASN A 164 1.91 -19.42 -20.41
C ASN A 164 1.15 -18.59 -19.35
N ASP A 165 1.19 -18.98 -18.07
CA ASP A 165 0.32 -18.43 -17.01
C ASP A 165 0.80 -17.08 -16.42
N ASN A 166 2.03 -16.64 -16.74
CA ASN A 166 2.60 -15.43 -16.13
C ASN A 166 2.38 -14.14 -16.95
N ILE A 167 1.92 -14.24 -18.18
CA ILE A 167 1.67 -13.10 -19.06
C ILE A 167 0.42 -13.33 -19.90
N LYS A 168 -0.41 -12.29 -20.02
CA LYS A 168 -1.61 -12.32 -20.86
C LYS A 168 -1.74 -11.05 -21.67
N GLN A 169 -2.35 -11.14 -22.83
CA GLN A 169 -2.73 -9.97 -23.60
C GLN A 169 -3.80 -9.18 -22.86
N THR A 170 -3.64 -7.86 -22.80
CA THR A 170 -4.60 -6.93 -22.20
C THR A 170 -4.94 -5.85 -23.21
N GLY A 171 -6.19 -5.83 -23.65
CA GLY A 171 -6.62 -4.94 -24.73
C GLY A 171 -5.91 -5.20 -26.05
N LYS A 172 -5.95 -4.21 -26.97
CA LYS A 172 -5.44 -4.34 -28.34
C LYS A 172 -3.90 -4.36 -28.42
N PHE A 173 -3.23 -3.64 -27.52
CA PHE A 173 -1.78 -3.37 -27.63
C PHE A 173 -1.01 -3.68 -26.35
N GLY A 174 -1.65 -4.21 -25.33
CA GLY A 174 -1.07 -4.43 -24.03
C GLY A 174 -0.79 -5.88 -23.70
N VAL A 175 0.17 -6.08 -22.82
CA VAL A 175 0.42 -7.33 -22.10
C VAL A 175 0.48 -7.05 -20.60
N SER A 176 -0.03 -7.95 -19.79
CA SER A 176 -0.05 -7.85 -18.33
C SER A 176 0.60 -9.08 -17.72
N PHE A 177 1.47 -8.87 -16.74
CA PHE A 177 2.19 -9.91 -16.02
C PHE A 177 1.53 -10.14 -14.68
N THR A 178 1.29 -11.41 -14.33
CA THR A 178 0.73 -11.78 -13.02
C THR A 178 1.72 -11.59 -11.87
N LYS A 179 3.03 -11.64 -12.17
CA LYS A 179 4.12 -11.35 -11.22
C LYS A 179 4.94 -10.18 -11.71
N ALA A 180 5.28 -9.26 -10.80
CA ALA A 180 6.18 -8.16 -11.12
C ALA A 180 7.55 -8.71 -11.53
N LEU A 181 8.08 -8.20 -12.64
CA LEU A 181 9.40 -8.51 -13.14
C LEU A 181 10.27 -7.26 -13.11
N PRO A 182 11.59 -7.39 -12.90
CA PRO A 182 12.52 -6.28 -13.11
C PRO A 182 12.46 -5.84 -14.58
N ILE A 183 12.49 -4.53 -14.81
CA ILE A 183 12.35 -3.98 -16.17
C ILE A 183 13.40 -4.53 -17.15
N HIS A 184 14.62 -4.80 -16.67
CA HIS A 184 15.69 -5.39 -17.49
C HIS A 184 15.46 -6.88 -17.85
N ALA A 185 14.52 -7.56 -17.18
CA ALA A 185 14.11 -8.92 -17.53
C ALA A 185 12.92 -8.96 -18.51
N VAL A 186 12.44 -7.79 -18.92
CA VAL A 186 11.34 -7.65 -19.86
C VAL A 186 11.92 -7.42 -21.24
N LEU A 187 11.35 -8.09 -22.23
CA LEU A 187 11.74 -7.94 -23.64
C LEU A 187 11.33 -6.53 -24.13
N GLY A 188 12.28 -5.74 -24.63
CA GLY A 188 11.98 -4.41 -25.16
C GLY A 188 13.18 -3.64 -25.63
#